data_0d3d2344c519ab6887a02d24a7fb29c4
#
_entry.id   0d3d2344c519ab6887a02d24a7fb29c4
#
_cell.length_a   1.000
_cell.length_b   1.000
_cell.length_c   1.000
_cell.angle_alpha   90.00
_cell.angle_beta   90.00
_cell.angle_gamma   90.00
#
_symmetry.space_group_name_H-M   'P 1'
#
loop_
_entity.id
_entity.type
_entity.pdbx_description
1 polymer ?
#
loop_
_entity_poly.entity_id
_entity_poly.type
_entity_poly.pdbx_seq_one_letter_code
_entity_poly.pdbx_strand_id
1 'polypeptide(L)' 'MNGTVTEFDEYVGLGVVTTADGAAYPFHCVEIADGTRAIEVGSAVMFEPLPKLGRFEASRITR' A
#
# COMPACT_ATOMS: atom_id res chain seq x y z
N MET A 1 10.21 -1.97 3.16
CA MET A 1 10.23 -0.49 3.11
C MET A 1 9.17 0.06 4.03
N ASN A 2 9.39 1.25 4.53
CA ASN A 2 8.43 1.95 5.38
C ASN A 2 7.70 3.01 4.58
N GLY A 3 6.40 3.17 4.85
CA GLY A 3 5.60 4.20 4.20
C GLY A 3 4.34 4.51 4.98
N THR A 4 3.52 5.35 4.41
CA THR A 4 2.25 5.76 5.00
C THR A 4 1.15 5.57 3.96
N VAL A 5 0.03 5.01 4.36
CA VAL A 5 -1.13 4.91 3.48
C VAL A 5 -1.67 6.31 3.28
N THR A 6 -1.63 6.80 2.05
CA THR A 6 -2.09 8.15 1.71
C THR A 6 -3.43 8.17 1.00
N GLU A 7 -3.83 7.04 0.41
CA GLU A 7 -5.15 6.91 -0.23
C GLU A 7 -5.64 5.49 -0.06
N PHE A 8 -6.94 5.33 0.09
CA PHE A 8 -7.56 4.02 0.08
C PHE A 8 -9.04 4.13 -0.26
N ASP A 9 -9.47 3.33 -1.23
CA ASP A 9 -10.86 3.24 -1.66
C ASP A 9 -11.38 1.84 -1.34
N GLU A 10 -12.22 1.73 -0.33
CA GLU A 10 -12.79 0.46 0.11
C GLU A 10 -13.64 -0.23 -0.94
N TYR A 11 -14.35 0.54 -1.76
CA TYR A 11 -15.21 -0.02 -2.79
C TYR A 11 -14.44 -0.74 -3.87
N VAL A 12 -13.34 -0.15 -4.30
CA VAL A 12 -12.52 -0.69 -5.36
C VAL A 12 -11.47 -1.64 -4.82
N GLY A 13 -11.05 -1.42 -3.57
CA GLY A 13 -9.97 -2.19 -2.97
C GLY A 13 -8.60 -1.77 -3.45
N LEU A 14 -8.43 -0.49 -3.76
CA LEU A 14 -7.17 0.07 -4.23
C LEU A 14 -6.71 1.19 -3.31
N GLY A 15 -5.41 1.28 -3.11
CA GLY A 15 -4.83 2.33 -2.29
C GLY A 15 -3.45 2.71 -2.74
N VAL A 16 -2.83 3.61 -2.01
CA VAL A 16 -1.48 4.10 -2.27
C VAL A 16 -0.71 4.19 -0.96
N VAL A 17 0.51 3.68 -0.96
CA VAL A 17 1.48 3.90 0.11
C VAL A 17 2.52 4.88 -0.41
N THR A 18 2.79 5.93 0.36
CA THR A 18 3.79 6.94 0.00
C THR A 18 4.96 6.86 0.97
N THR A 19 6.17 6.85 0.46
CA THR A 19 7.39 6.83 1.26
C THR A 19 7.84 8.23 1.59
N ALA A 20 8.80 8.35 2.53
CA ALA A 20 9.28 9.65 3.00
C ALA A 20 9.90 10.50 1.90
N ASP A 21 10.46 9.88 0.87
CA ASP A 21 11.03 10.58 -0.27
C ASP A 21 9.99 10.98 -1.33
N GLY A 22 8.71 10.72 -1.07
CA GLY A 22 7.63 11.10 -1.97
C GLY A 22 7.27 10.08 -3.04
N ALA A 23 7.89 8.89 -3.01
CA ALA A 23 7.54 7.84 -3.97
C ALA A 23 6.18 7.23 -3.60
N ALA A 24 5.32 7.03 -4.59
CA ALA A 24 4.00 6.47 -4.39
C ALA A 24 3.93 5.05 -4.96
N TYR A 25 3.40 4.13 -4.14
CA TYR A 25 3.29 2.72 -4.50
C TYR A 25 1.82 2.32 -4.42
N PRO A 26 1.14 2.11 -5.55
CA PRO A 26 -0.23 1.63 -5.51
C PRO A 26 -0.30 0.19 -5.02
N PHE A 27 -1.41 -0.18 -4.41
CA PHE A 27 -1.60 -1.55 -3.94
C PHE A 27 -3.07 -1.96 -4.02
N HIS A 28 -3.29 -3.27 -4.08
CA HIS A 28 -4.62 -3.88 -3.95
C HIS A 28 -4.85 -4.28 -2.50
N CYS A 29 -6.09 -4.24 -2.04
CA CYS A 29 -6.43 -4.57 -0.65
C CYS A 29 -6.01 -5.99 -0.26
N VAL A 30 -5.89 -6.90 -1.21
CA VAL A 30 -5.43 -8.27 -0.95
C VAL A 30 -3.97 -8.32 -0.48
N GLU A 31 -3.22 -7.25 -0.69
CA GLU A 31 -1.83 -7.18 -0.25
C GLU A 31 -1.69 -6.77 1.22
N ILE A 32 -2.78 -6.44 1.88
CA ILE A 32 -2.75 -6.18 3.33
C ILE A 32 -2.58 -7.53 4.01
N ALA A 33 -1.46 -7.71 4.70
CA ALA A 33 -1.02 -9.03 5.15
C ALA A 33 -1.93 -9.67 6.18
N ASP A 34 -2.67 -8.89 6.98
CA ASP A 34 -3.55 -9.42 8.00
C ASP A 34 -4.93 -9.86 7.46
N GLY A 35 -5.16 -9.71 6.16
CA GLY A 35 -6.38 -10.17 5.52
C GLY A 35 -7.61 -9.31 5.73
N THR A 36 -7.47 -8.15 6.37
CA THR A 36 -8.64 -7.31 6.69
C THR A 36 -9.24 -6.61 5.47
N ARG A 37 -8.47 -6.45 4.40
CA ARG A 37 -8.89 -5.76 3.17
C ARG A 37 -9.33 -4.32 3.38
N ALA A 38 -9.01 -3.76 4.53
CA ALA A 38 -9.29 -2.37 4.84
C ALA A 38 -8.13 -1.81 5.66
N ILE A 39 -7.78 -0.56 5.41
CA ILE A 39 -6.70 0.10 6.12
C ILE A 39 -7.00 1.60 6.15
N GLU A 40 -6.67 2.25 7.27
CA GLU A 40 -6.93 3.68 7.41
C GLU A 40 -5.86 4.51 6.71
N VAL A 41 -6.30 5.55 6.03
CA VAL A 41 -5.40 6.59 5.53
C VAL A 41 -4.67 7.22 6.72
N GLY A 42 -3.35 7.38 6.60
CA GLY A 42 -2.51 7.84 7.68
C GLY A 42 -1.79 6.73 8.44
N SER A 43 -2.13 5.46 8.17
CA SER A 43 -1.46 4.33 8.82
C SER A 43 -0.02 4.22 8.39
N ALA A 44 0.88 4.08 9.36
CA ALA A 44 2.29 3.76 9.09
C ALA A 44 2.39 2.26 8.82
N VAL A 45 3.03 1.90 7.74
CA VAL A 45 3.11 0.51 7.29
C VAL A 45 4.51 0.14 6.84
N MET A 46 4.78 -1.16 6.85
CA MET A 46 5.93 -1.73 6.15
C MET A 46 5.40 -2.49 4.95
N PHE A 47 6.14 -2.51 3.87
CA PHE A 47 5.73 -3.18 2.65
C PHE A 47 6.94 -3.57 1.81
N GLU A 48 6.71 -4.41 0.80
CA GLU A 48 7.71 -4.79 -0.18
C GLU A 48 7.34 -4.24 -1.54
N PRO A 49 8.26 -3.57 -2.24
CA PRO A 49 8.00 -3.14 -3.62
C PRO A 49 7.95 -4.39 -4.51
N LEU A 50 6.94 -4.45 -5.35
CA LEU A 50 6.76 -5.55 -6.28
C LEU A 50 6.74 -5.01 -7.70
N PRO A 51 7.67 -5.42 -8.57
CA PRO A 51 7.67 -4.91 -9.94
C PRO A 51 6.45 -5.39 -10.72
N LYS A 52 5.81 -4.46 -11.39
CA LYS A 52 4.75 -4.71 -12.34
C LYS A 52 5.11 -4.01 -13.65
N LEU A 53 4.38 -4.27 -14.70
CA LEU A 53 4.67 -3.70 -16.00
C LEU A 53 4.84 -2.18 -15.91
N GLY A 54 6.09 -1.74 -16.01
CA GLY A 54 6.44 -0.33 -16.02
C GLY A 54 6.37 0.41 -14.69
N ARG A 55 6.09 -0.27 -13.58
CA ARG A 55 6.00 0.39 -12.26
C ARG A 55 6.21 -0.59 -11.13
N PHE A 56 6.31 -0.04 -9.91
CA PHE A 56 6.33 -0.85 -8.69
C PHE A 56 5.01 -0.68 -7.95
N GLU A 57 4.54 -1.76 -7.33
CA GLU A 57 3.38 -1.74 -6.45
C GLU A 57 3.81 -2.15 -5.04
N ALA A 58 3.02 -1.78 -4.04
CA ALA A 58 3.27 -2.23 -2.68
C ALA A 58 2.64 -3.60 -2.47
N SER A 59 3.40 -4.50 -1.84
CA SER A 59 2.92 -5.84 -1.50
C SER A 59 3.27 -6.15 -0.04
N ARG A 60 2.63 -7.17 0.54
CA ARG A 60 2.89 -7.62 1.91
C ARG A 60 2.84 -6.46 2.91
N ILE A 61 1.75 -5.71 2.85
CA ILE A 61 1.60 -4.53 3.68
C ILE A 61 1.28 -4.94 5.12
N THR A 62 2.15 -4.54 6.05
CA THR A 62 1.97 -4.80 7.49
C THR A 62 1.97 -3.49 8.26
N ARG A 63 1.12 -3.41 9.26
CA ARG A 63 1.09 -2.22 10.14
C ARG A 63 1.90 -2.45 11.40
#